data_2c7ca2041c646c9508f5b0e4abff23f8
#
_entry.id   2c7ca2041c646c9508f5b0e4abff23f8
#
_cell.length_a   1.000
_cell.length_b   1.000
_cell.length_c   1.000
_cell.angle_alpha   90.00
_cell.angle_beta   90.00
_cell.angle_gamma   90.00
#
_symmetry.space_group_name_H-M   'P 1'
#
loop_
_entity.id
_entity.type
_entity.pdbx_description
1 polymer ?
#
loop_
_entity_poly.entity_id
_entity_poly.type
_entity_poly.pdbx_seq_one_letter_code
_entity_poly.pdbx_strand_id
1 'polypeptide(L)'
;MSTEINIEKLYENCIKILTDLIGFKTISGDDNSNLINYCEEYLQKLGATSFKTFDEEKKRVNLFATFKAKKTNGIKPIILSGHTDTVPVSKSWSTDPFKATIKDDKLYGRGACDMKGFIACVLAYAPIYSKVELNRDIHFSFTFDEETACLGAPILIEELKKRKIQDGICIIGEPTKMKIIDAHKGCYEYTTYFEGLAGHSSMPHKGVSAVEFASRYANKLIELRQDLKKRAPKDSIFDPPFSTLQVGGI
;
A
#
# COMPACT_ATOMS: atom_id res chain seq x y z
N MET A 1 0.86 36.48 -7.20
CA MET A 1 1.56 36.48 -5.89
C MET A 1 2.08 35.09 -5.67
N SER A 2 3.40 34.89 -5.56
CA SER A 2 3.98 33.61 -5.17
C SER A 2 3.59 33.37 -3.71
N THR A 3 2.77 32.37 -3.47
CA THR A 3 2.45 31.93 -2.09
C THR A 3 3.73 31.31 -1.56
N GLU A 4 4.45 32.06 -0.74
CA GLU A 4 5.64 31.53 -0.07
C GLU A 4 5.21 30.38 0.84
N ILE A 5 5.72 29.19 0.58
CA ILE A 5 5.36 27.97 1.35
C ILE A 5 6.17 27.99 2.66
N ASN A 6 5.47 28.12 3.77
CA ASN A 6 6.11 27.95 5.08
C ASN A 6 6.35 26.47 5.34
N ILE A 7 7.59 26.03 5.13
CA ILE A 7 8.02 24.63 5.25
C ILE A 7 7.85 24.09 6.67
N GLU A 8 8.14 24.91 7.68
CA GLU A 8 8.02 24.50 9.10
C GLU A 8 6.56 24.18 9.46
N LYS A 9 5.65 25.06 9.11
CA LYS A 9 4.20 24.83 9.31
C LYS A 9 3.68 23.64 8.52
N LEU A 10 4.20 23.43 7.32
CA LEU A 10 3.85 22.27 6.49
C LEU A 10 4.30 20.97 7.15
N TYR A 11 5.53 20.95 7.68
CA TYR A 11 6.08 19.82 8.40
C TYR A 11 5.28 19.51 9.68
N GLU A 12 4.99 20.51 10.51
CA GLU A 12 4.15 20.34 11.70
C GLU A 12 2.78 19.75 11.37
N ASN A 13 2.14 20.24 10.31
CA ASN A 13 0.85 19.71 9.85
C ASN A 13 0.97 18.27 9.35
N CYS A 14 2.06 17.94 8.64
CA CYS A 14 2.32 16.57 8.18
C CYS A 14 2.48 15.61 9.38
N ILE A 15 3.26 15.98 10.39
CA ILE A 15 3.44 15.16 11.60
C ILE A 15 2.13 14.96 12.36
N LYS A 16 1.31 16.01 12.45
CA LYS A 16 -0.02 15.93 13.07
C LYS A 16 -0.92 14.94 12.32
N ILE A 17 -1.03 15.10 11.01
CA ILE A 17 -1.85 14.21 10.18
C ILE A 17 -1.33 12.76 10.27
N LEU A 18 -0.01 12.55 10.20
CA LEU A 18 0.57 11.21 10.32
C LEU A 18 0.26 10.58 11.67
N THR A 19 0.32 11.37 12.75
CA THR A 19 -0.06 10.92 14.10
C THR A 19 -1.50 10.44 14.13
N ASP A 20 -2.43 11.20 13.54
CA ASP A 20 -3.84 10.83 13.46
C ASP A 20 -4.01 9.54 12.62
N LEU A 21 -3.35 9.46 11.45
CA LEU A 21 -3.44 8.30 10.56
C LEU A 21 -2.91 7.00 11.19
N ILE A 22 -1.82 7.07 11.97
CA ILE A 22 -1.28 5.91 12.70
C ILE A 22 -2.30 5.38 13.72
N GLY A 23 -3.10 6.26 14.32
CA GLY A 23 -4.14 5.87 15.27
C GLY A 23 -5.24 4.99 14.71
N PHE A 24 -5.46 5.00 13.39
CA PHE A 24 -6.39 4.10 12.74
C PHE A 24 -5.74 2.72 12.53
N LYS A 25 -6.32 1.68 13.14
CA LYS A 25 -5.89 0.29 12.97
C LYS A 25 -6.49 -0.26 11.68
N THR A 26 -5.74 -0.16 10.60
CA THR A 26 -6.16 -0.60 9.27
C THR A 26 -5.24 -1.74 8.78
N ILE A 27 -5.20 -2.85 9.53
CA ILE A 27 -4.50 -4.05 9.08
C ILE A 27 -5.22 -4.58 7.83
N SER A 28 -4.47 -5.10 6.85
CA SER A 28 -5.05 -5.63 5.61
C SER A 28 -6.16 -6.63 5.91
N GLY A 29 -7.30 -6.48 5.25
CA GLY A 29 -8.52 -7.22 5.52
C GLY A 29 -9.46 -6.59 6.55
N ASP A 30 -8.99 -5.66 7.40
CA ASP A 30 -9.83 -4.96 8.37
C ASP A 30 -10.57 -3.76 7.74
N ASP A 31 -11.56 -3.25 8.45
CA ASP A 31 -12.30 -2.03 8.10
C ASP A 31 -11.40 -0.80 8.14
N ASN A 32 -11.29 -0.08 7.03
CA ASN A 32 -10.54 1.17 6.89
C ASN A 32 -11.43 2.41 6.78
N SER A 33 -12.73 2.29 6.94
CA SER A 33 -13.72 3.34 6.68
C SER A 33 -13.47 4.60 7.51
N ASN A 34 -13.04 4.47 8.77
CA ASN A 34 -12.75 5.61 9.63
C ASN A 34 -11.57 6.44 9.11
N LEU A 35 -10.51 5.79 8.64
CA LEU A 35 -9.37 6.47 8.02
C LEU A 35 -9.79 7.18 6.73
N ILE A 36 -10.54 6.49 5.88
CA ILE A 36 -11.04 7.05 4.62
C ILE A 36 -11.97 8.24 4.87
N ASN A 37 -12.87 8.15 5.85
CA ASN A 37 -13.75 9.27 6.21
C ASN A 37 -12.94 10.48 6.68
N TYR A 38 -11.91 10.27 7.52
CA TYR A 38 -10.99 11.33 7.93
C TYR A 38 -10.34 12.03 6.73
N CYS A 39 -9.80 11.26 5.78
CA CYS A 39 -9.16 11.79 4.58
C CYS A 39 -10.15 12.55 3.69
N GLU A 40 -11.34 11.97 3.47
CA GLU A 40 -12.38 12.59 2.65
C GLU A 40 -12.87 13.91 3.24
N GLU A 41 -13.22 13.94 4.52
CA GLU A 41 -13.67 15.16 5.19
C GLU A 41 -12.59 16.24 5.15
N TYR A 42 -11.32 15.86 5.36
CA TYR A 42 -10.20 16.79 5.28
C TYR A 42 -10.12 17.45 3.89
N LEU A 43 -10.19 16.65 2.83
CA LEU A 43 -10.10 17.12 1.44
C LEU A 43 -11.35 17.91 1.01
N GLN A 44 -12.55 17.48 1.41
CA GLN A 44 -13.80 18.17 1.08
C GLN A 44 -13.90 19.54 1.75
N LYS A 45 -13.43 19.68 3.00
CA LYS A 45 -13.33 20.99 3.69
C LYS A 45 -12.45 21.99 2.94
N LEU A 46 -11.54 21.50 2.11
CA LEU A 46 -10.66 22.30 1.26
C LEU A 46 -11.20 22.50 -0.16
N GLY A 47 -12.39 21.98 -0.47
CA GLY A 47 -13.07 22.17 -1.76
C GLY A 47 -12.81 21.06 -2.79
N ALA A 48 -12.21 19.93 -2.40
CA ALA A 48 -12.12 18.78 -3.28
C ALA A 48 -13.50 18.10 -3.46
N THR A 49 -13.76 17.58 -4.64
CA THR A 49 -14.84 16.62 -4.89
C THR A 49 -14.34 15.22 -4.69
N SER A 50 -15.19 14.30 -4.25
CA SER A 50 -14.78 12.91 -4.01
C SER A 50 -15.85 11.90 -4.36
N PHE A 51 -15.43 10.64 -4.49
CA PHE A 51 -16.29 9.46 -4.45
C PHE A 51 -15.54 8.28 -3.82
N LYS A 52 -16.29 7.28 -3.40
CA LYS A 52 -15.81 6.04 -2.78
C LYS A 52 -16.18 4.84 -3.62
N THR A 53 -15.36 3.81 -3.55
CA THR A 53 -15.70 2.46 -3.99
C THR A 53 -15.49 1.49 -2.84
N PHE A 54 -16.18 0.36 -2.87
CA PHE A 54 -16.25 -0.55 -1.74
C PHE A 54 -15.96 -1.97 -2.20
N ASP A 55 -15.46 -2.80 -1.30
CA ASP A 55 -15.49 -4.24 -1.47
C ASP A 55 -16.93 -4.79 -1.43
N GLU A 56 -17.11 -6.07 -1.70
CA GLU A 56 -18.43 -6.73 -1.71
C GLU A 56 -19.14 -6.64 -0.35
N GLU A 57 -18.41 -6.72 0.75
CA GLU A 57 -18.96 -6.64 2.11
C GLU A 57 -19.18 -5.20 2.59
N LYS A 58 -18.77 -4.20 1.81
CA LYS A 58 -18.81 -2.76 2.13
C LYS A 58 -18.05 -2.37 3.41
N LYS A 59 -17.05 -3.14 3.78
CA LYS A 59 -16.18 -2.88 4.93
C LYS A 59 -14.92 -2.12 4.55
N ARG A 60 -14.37 -2.43 3.36
CA ARG A 60 -13.13 -1.83 2.87
C ARG A 60 -13.46 -0.82 1.79
N VAL A 61 -12.82 0.33 1.87
CA VAL A 61 -13.20 1.52 1.12
C VAL A 61 -12.00 2.10 0.40
N ASN A 62 -12.14 2.37 -0.89
CA ASN A 62 -11.24 3.27 -1.61
C ASN A 62 -11.80 4.69 -1.63
N LEU A 63 -10.93 5.67 -1.64
CA LEU A 63 -11.25 7.08 -1.84
C LEU A 63 -10.58 7.58 -3.12
N PHE A 64 -11.35 8.28 -3.93
CA PHE A 64 -10.81 9.11 -5.01
C PHE A 64 -11.32 10.54 -4.83
N ALA A 65 -10.40 11.49 -4.64
CA ALA A 65 -10.74 12.89 -4.44
C ALA A 65 -10.01 13.78 -5.46
N THR A 66 -10.59 14.93 -5.82
CA THR A 66 -10.08 15.77 -6.89
C THR A 66 -10.15 17.24 -6.55
N PHE A 67 -9.01 17.93 -6.62
CA PHE A 67 -8.96 19.38 -6.82
C PHE A 67 -9.00 19.66 -8.31
N LYS A 68 -10.09 20.23 -8.76
CA LYS A 68 -10.36 20.50 -10.17
C LYS A 68 -9.64 21.76 -10.64
N ALA A 69 -8.92 21.69 -11.75
CA ALA A 69 -8.39 22.85 -12.42
C ALA A 69 -9.50 23.60 -13.17
N LYS A 70 -9.43 24.92 -13.19
CA LYS A 70 -10.36 25.74 -14.00
C LYS A 70 -10.15 25.53 -15.50
N LYS A 71 -8.89 25.35 -15.92
CA LYS A 71 -8.48 25.09 -17.31
C LYS A 71 -7.32 24.13 -17.31
N THR A 72 -7.42 23.03 -18.04
CA THR A 72 -6.36 22.00 -18.11
C THR A 72 -5.51 22.13 -19.37
N ASN A 73 -5.98 22.82 -20.42
CA ASN A 73 -5.28 22.95 -21.71
C ASN A 73 -4.72 21.62 -22.26
N GLY A 74 -5.41 20.50 -21.99
CA GLY A 74 -4.96 19.16 -22.39
C GLY A 74 -3.81 18.59 -21.57
N ILE A 75 -3.38 19.25 -20.49
CA ILE A 75 -2.33 18.75 -19.61
C ILE A 75 -2.88 17.57 -18.78
N LYS A 76 -2.14 16.47 -18.76
CA LYS A 76 -2.51 15.28 -17.95
C LYS A 76 -2.58 15.61 -16.46
N PRO A 77 -3.56 15.08 -15.73
CA PRO A 77 -3.66 15.24 -14.28
C PRO A 77 -2.50 14.57 -13.55
N ILE A 78 -2.30 14.94 -12.28
CA ILE A 78 -1.44 14.24 -11.35
C ILE A 78 -2.33 13.42 -10.42
N ILE A 79 -1.95 12.17 -10.20
CA ILE A 79 -2.60 11.24 -9.28
C ILE A 79 -1.62 10.94 -8.16
N LEU A 80 -1.97 11.30 -6.93
CA LEU A 80 -1.21 10.99 -5.72
C LEU A 80 -1.81 9.74 -5.10
N SER A 81 -1.13 8.61 -5.25
CA SER A 81 -1.66 7.28 -4.92
C SER A 81 -0.96 6.67 -3.73
N GLY A 82 -1.74 6.10 -2.81
CA GLY A 82 -1.24 5.35 -1.67
C GLY A 82 -2.26 4.36 -1.14
N HIS A 83 -1.77 3.32 -0.44
CA HIS A 83 -2.63 2.39 0.26
C HIS A 83 -2.83 2.79 1.73
N THR A 84 -3.96 2.40 2.29
CA THR A 84 -4.37 2.76 3.66
C THR A 84 -4.18 1.64 4.64
N ASP A 85 -4.03 0.43 4.15
CA ASP A 85 -3.81 -0.77 4.96
C ASP A 85 -2.35 -0.89 5.38
N THR A 86 -2.10 -1.78 6.30
CA THR A 86 -0.79 -2.09 6.85
C THR A 86 -0.69 -3.57 7.16
N VAL A 87 0.53 -4.13 7.08
CA VAL A 87 0.77 -5.50 7.53
C VAL A 87 0.51 -5.66 9.03
N PRO A 88 0.20 -6.89 9.50
CA PRO A 88 0.02 -7.20 10.91
C PRO A 88 1.23 -6.78 11.77
N VAL A 89 0.99 -6.58 13.06
CA VAL A 89 2.03 -6.24 14.02
C VAL A 89 2.59 -7.50 14.68
N SER A 90 3.91 -7.57 14.83
CA SER A 90 4.58 -8.64 15.57
C SER A 90 4.63 -8.34 17.07
N LYS A 91 4.94 -9.36 17.89
CA LYS A 91 5.15 -9.19 19.35
C LYS A 91 6.43 -8.42 19.71
N SER A 92 7.28 -8.10 18.74
CA SER A 92 8.60 -7.47 18.96
C SER A 92 8.58 -5.94 18.99
N TRP A 93 7.41 -5.30 18.91
CA TRP A 93 7.31 -3.84 19.01
C TRP A 93 7.66 -3.37 20.43
N SER A 94 8.56 -2.37 20.52
CA SER A 94 8.97 -1.74 21.77
C SER A 94 8.07 -0.60 22.23
N THR A 95 7.16 -0.14 21.34
CA THR A 95 6.17 0.91 21.57
C THR A 95 4.80 0.42 21.10
N ASP A 96 3.72 1.14 21.44
CA ASP A 96 2.41 0.84 20.84
C ASP A 96 2.47 1.15 19.34
N PRO A 97 2.26 0.15 18.47
CA PRO A 97 2.36 0.32 17.03
C PRO A 97 1.30 1.26 16.44
N PHE A 98 0.18 1.46 17.13
CA PHE A 98 -0.92 2.33 16.69
C PHE A 98 -0.97 3.68 17.45
N LYS A 99 0.13 4.02 18.12
CA LYS A 99 0.34 5.31 18.76
C LYS A 99 1.65 5.91 18.27
N ALA A 100 1.60 7.00 17.52
CA ALA A 100 2.80 7.66 17.02
C ALA A 100 3.72 8.03 18.19
N THR A 101 4.97 7.59 18.13
CA THR A 101 5.99 7.87 19.15
C THR A 101 7.17 8.56 18.48
N ILE A 102 7.48 9.79 18.91
CA ILE A 102 8.65 10.52 18.42
C ILE A 102 9.80 10.31 19.39
N LYS A 103 10.90 9.78 18.90
CA LYS A 103 12.13 9.53 19.65
C LYS A 103 13.34 9.60 18.72
N ASP A 104 14.41 10.25 19.14
CA ASP A 104 15.68 10.37 18.41
C ASP A 104 15.46 10.86 16.97
N ASP A 105 14.70 11.95 16.80
CA ASP A 105 14.31 12.58 15.53
C ASP A 105 13.61 11.62 14.54
N LYS A 106 13.02 10.55 15.03
CA LYS A 106 12.25 9.57 14.26
C LYS A 106 10.85 9.42 14.81
N LEU A 107 9.89 9.23 13.90
CA LEU A 107 8.51 8.89 14.25
C LEU A 107 8.29 7.40 14.04
N TYR A 108 7.91 6.71 15.12
CA TYR A 108 7.62 5.28 15.14
C TYR A 108 6.11 5.05 15.19
N GLY A 109 5.63 4.13 14.36
CA GLY A 109 4.24 3.69 14.32
C GLY A 109 4.02 2.74 13.13
N ARG A 110 3.06 1.84 13.21
CA ARG A 110 2.71 0.94 12.10
C ARG A 110 2.18 1.76 10.93
N GLY A 111 2.75 1.56 9.73
CA GLY A 111 2.41 2.32 8.53
C GLY A 111 3.06 3.72 8.47
N ALA A 112 3.89 4.13 9.43
CA ALA A 112 4.55 5.43 9.38
C ALA A 112 5.41 5.61 8.11
N CYS A 113 6.08 4.57 7.66
CA CYS A 113 6.89 4.57 6.44
C CYS A 113 6.11 3.99 5.26
N ASP A 114 5.40 2.91 5.47
CA ASP A 114 4.65 2.13 4.49
C ASP A 114 3.16 2.09 4.87
N MET A 115 2.29 2.98 4.25
CA MET A 115 2.72 4.20 3.56
C MET A 115 1.87 5.42 3.98
N LYS A 116 1.35 5.40 5.25
CA LYS A 116 0.59 6.53 5.83
C LYS A 116 1.39 7.84 5.87
N GLY A 117 2.74 7.75 5.91
CA GLY A 117 3.62 8.90 5.81
C GLY A 117 3.43 9.67 4.51
N PHE A 118 3.35 8.97 3.37
CA PHE A 118 3.05 9.61 2.10
C PHE A 118 1.65 10.22 2.08
N ILE A 119 0.64 9.49 2.59
CA ILE A 119 -0.74 10.01 2.70
C ILE A 119 -0.75 11.30 3.53
N ALA A 120 -0.04 11.33 4.66
CA ALA A 120 0.08 12.53 5.49
C ALA A 120 0.74 13.69 4.74
N CYS A 121 1.80 13.43 3.98
CA CYS A 121 2.48 14.44 3.17
C CYS A 121 1.52 15.04 2.14
N VAL A 122 0.82 14.22 1.36
CA VAL A 122 -0.06 14.74 0.30
C VAL A 122 -1.27 15.48 0.88
N LEU A 123 -1.80 15.05 2.02
CA LEU A 123 -2.85 15.76 2.74
C LEU A 123 -2.34 17.10 3.30
N ALA A 124 -1.10 17.14 3.82
CA ALA A 124 -0.51 18.39 4.31
C ALA A 124 -0.34 19.43 3.21
N TYR A 125 -0.12 19.01 1.95
CA TYR A 125 -0.06 19.90 0.78
C TYR A 125 -1.44 20.33 0.26
N ALA A 126 -2.52 19.64 0.58
CA ALA A 126 -3.86 19.93 0.07
C ALA A 126 -4.33 21.37 0.31
N PRO A 127 -4.05 22.05 1.47
CA PRO A 127 -4.38 23.45 1.65
C PRO A 127 -3.69 24.42 0.67
N ILE A 128 -2.55 24.01 0.10
CA ILE A 128 -1.85 24.79 -0.92
C ILE A 128 -2.59 24.65 -2.24
N TYR A 129 -2.92 23.41 -2.64
CA TYR A 129 -3.67 23.15 -3.88
C TYR A 129 -5.04 23.85 -3.91
N SER A 130 -5.70 23.96 -2.75
CA SER A 130 -7.00 24.65 -2.66
C SER A 130 -6.94 26.17 -2.86
N LYS A 131 -5.74 26.77 -2.73
CA LYS A 131 -5.56 28.25 -2.77
C LYS A 131 -4.90 28.75 -4.05
N VAL A 132 -4.31 27.87 -4.84
CA VAL A 132 -3.62 28.23 -6.08
C VAL A 132 -4.48 27.94 -7.29
N GLU A 133 -4.26 28.68 -8.37
CA GLU A 133 -4.89 28.37 -9.66
C GLU A 133 -4.15 27.18 -10.29
N LEU A 134 -4.83 26.04 -10.32
CA LEU A 134 -4.31 24.81 -10.90
C LEU A 134 -4.45 24.84 -12.43
N ASN A 135 -3.43 24.39 -13.15
CA ASN A 135 -3.43 24.17 -14.60
C ASN A 135 -3.70 22.72 -15.00
N ARG A 136 -3.83 21.82 -14.05
CA ARG A 136 -4.21 20.42 -14.19
C ARG A 136 -4.95 19.94 -12.95
N ASP A 137 -5.77 18.92 -13.11
CA ASP A 137 -6.43 18.30 -11.97
C ASP A 137 -5.39 17.61 -11.08
N ILE A 138 -5.61 17.64 -9.76
CA ILE A 138 -4.83 16.88 -8.79
C ILE A 138 -5.78 15.89 -8.12
N HIS A 139 -5.49 14.61 -8.29
CA HIS A 139 -6.25 13.50 -7.72
C HIS A 139 -5.52 12.89 -6.54
N PHE A 140 -6.29 12.50 -5.54
CA PHE A 140 -5.87 11.67 -4.42
C PHE A 140 -6.55 10.31 -4.58
N SER A 141 -5.77 9.26 -4.63
CA SER A 141 -6.23 7.89 -4.82
C SER A 141 -5.76 7.05 -3.65
N PHE A 142 -6.65 6.75 -2.71
CA PHE A 142 -6.33 5.93 -1.54
C PHE A 142 -7.06 4.60 -1.63
N THR A 143 -6.29 3.51 -1.61
CA THR A 143 -6.80 2.15 -1.80
C THR A 143 -6.66 1.31 -0.54
N PHE A 144 -7.38 0.20 -0.49
CA PHE A 144 -7.30 -0.81 0.56
C PHE A 144 -6.58 -2.07 0.06
N ASP A 145 -6.06 -2.86 1.01
CA ASP A 145 -5.48 -4.21 0.79
C ASP A 145 -4.42 -4.28 -0.31
N GLU A 146 -3.52 -3.31 -0.32
CA GLU A 146 -2.33 -3.35 -1.17
C GLU A 146 -1.43 -4.50 -0.76
N GLU A 147 -1.17 -4.64 0.54
CA GLU A 147 -0.29 -5.62 1.17
C GLU A 147 -0.77 -7.08 1.01
N THR A 148 -2.00 -7.27 0.52
CA THR A 148 -2.62 -8.56 0.23
C THR A 148 -3.12 -8.65 -1.21
N ALA A 149 -2.23 -8.41 -2.17
CA ALA A 149 -2.48 -8.51 -3.63
C ALA A 149 -3.25 -7.34 -4.26
N CYS A 150 -3.16 -6.12 -3.71
CA CYS A 150 -3.73 -4.88 -4.28
C CYS A 150 -5.24 -4.97 -4.55
N LEU A 151 -6.02 -5.60 -3.67
CA LEU A 151 -7.44 -5.93 -3.92
C LEU A 151 -8.32 -4.72 -4.19
N GLY A 152 -8.02 -3.56 -3.58
CA GLY A 152 -8.79 -2.34 -3.77
C GLY A 152 -8.57 -1.67 -5.13
N ALA A 153 -7.37 -1.74 -5.67
CA ALA A 153 -7.00 -1.01 -6.88
C ALA A 153 -7.82 -1.39 -8.13
N PRO A 154 -8.07 -2.67 -8.47
CA PRO A 154 -8.92 -3.06 -9.59
C PRO A 154 -10.34 -2.50 -9.49
N ILE A 155 -10.93 -2.50 -8.29
CA ILE A 155 -12.30 -1.98 -8.04
C ILE A 155 -12.34 -0.48 -8.36
N LEU A 156 -11.35 0.27 -7.88
CA LEU A 156 -11.26 1.70 -8.16
C LEU A 156 -11.05 1.98 -9.65
N ILE A 157 -10.16 1.23 -10.31
CA ILE A 157 -9.87 1.39 -11.76
C ILE A 157 -11.13 1.19 -12.60
N GLU A 158 -11.95 0.19 -12.30
CA GLU A 158 -13.21 -0.03 -13.02
C GLU A 158 -14.18 1.14 -12.85
N GLU A 159 -14.25 1.74 -11.67
CA GLU A 159 -15.09 2.93 -11.45
C GLU A 159 -14.52 4.17 -12.15
N LEU A 160 -13.20 4.35 -12.17
CA LEU A 160 -12.55 5.43 -12.92
C LEU A 160 -12.85 5.34 -14.42
N LYS A 161 -12.81 4.15 -14.99
CA LYS A 161 -13.19 3.90 -16.40
C LYS A 161 -14.64 4.26 -16.66
N LYS A 162 -15.59 3.80 -15.81
CA LYS A 162 -17.02 4.13 -15.93
C LYS A 162 -17.27 5.64 -15.90
N ARG A 163 -16.56 6.35 -15.03
CA ARG A 163 -16.63 7.82 -14.89
C ARG A 163 -15.85 8.57 -15.97
N LYS A 164 -15.14 7.87 -16.83
CA LYS A 164 -14.29 8.46 -17.89
C LYS A 164 -13.27 9.46 -17.31
N ILE A 165 -12.72 9.15 -16.15
CA ILE A 165 -11.64 9.96 -15.56
C ILE A 165 -10.40 9.80 -16.45
N GLN A 166 -9.81 10.94 -16.82
CA GLN A 166 -8.64 10.97 -17.68
C GLN A 166 -7.44 10.31 -17.00
N ASP A 167 -6.69 9.52 -17.76
CA ASP A 167 -5.40 8.98 -17.33
C ASP A 167 -4.39 10.10 -17.05
N GLY A 168 -3.52 9.89 -16.08
CA GLY A 168 -2.61 10.90 -15.57
C GLY A 168 -1.21 10.37 -15.27
N ILE A 169 -0.38 11.28 -14.74
CA ILE A 169 0.90 10.90 -14.13
C ILE A 169 0.61 10.45 -12.71
N CYS A 170 0.82 9.17 -12.43
CA CYS A 170 0.61 8.62 -11.10
C CYS A 170 1.92 8.62 -10.31
N ILE A 171 1.88 9.21 -9.12
CA ILE A 171 2.95 9.16 -8.12
C ILE A 171 2.48 8.23 -7.01
N ILE A 172 3.09 7.06 -6.93
CA ILE A 172 2.84 6.06 -5.89
C ILE A 172 3.89 6.27 -4.81
N GLY A 173 3.45 6.53 -3.59
CA GLY A 173 4.34 6.99 -2.51
C GLY A 173 4.97 5.90 -1.67
N GLU A 174 5.33 4.79 -2.28
CA GLU A 174 6.04 3.68 -1.63
C GLU A 174 7.42 4.09 -1.08
N PRO A 175 7.94 3.39 -0.06
CA PRO A 175 9.19 3.76 0.62
C PRO A 175 10.44 3.43 -0.24
N THR A 176 10.73 4.26 -1.23
CA THR A 176 11.82 4.10 -2.22
C THR A 176 13.13 4.78 -1.80
N LYS A 177 13.27 5.22 -0.54
CA LYS A 177 14.38 6.06 -0.06
C LYS A 177 14.54 7.34 -0.91
N MET A 178 13.43 7.96 -1.30
CA MET A 178 13.35 9.17 -2.14
C MET A 178 13.98 9.03 -3.54
N LYS A 179 14.08 7.79 -4.05
CA LYS A 179 14.49 7.54 -5.43
C LYS A 179 13.26 7.33 -6.31
N ILE A 180 13.36 7.76 -7.56
CA ILE A 180 12.35 7.45 -8.57
C ILE A 180 12.55 6.00 -8.99
N ILE A 181 11.52 5.18 -8.82
CA ILE A 181 11.46 3.79 -9.27
C ILE A 181 10.36 3.72 -10.32
N ASP A 182 10.69 3.30 -11.50
CA ASP A 182 9.80 3.26 -12.67
C ASP A 182 9.38 1.84 -13.07
N ALA A 183 9.94 0.82 -12.40
CA ALA A 183 9.57 -0.58 -12.62
C ALA A 183 9.85 -1.46 -11.40
N HIS A 184 9.10 -2.54 -11.25
CA HIS A 184 9.35 -3.60 -10.26
C HIS A 184 9.00 -4.98 -10.85
N LYS A 185 9.54 -6.03 -10.21
CA LYS A 185 9.18 -7.41 -10.55
C LYS A 185 7.77 -7.72 -10.08
N GLY A 186 7.06 -8.60 -10.80
CA GLY A 186 5.78 -9.14 -10.33
C GLY A 186 5.97 -9.93 -9.01
N CYS A 187 4.95 -9.91 -8.16
CA CYS A 187 4.90 -10.69 -6.92
C CYS A 187 3.74 -11.69 -7.00
N TYR A 188 3.98 -12.91 -6.48
CA TYR A 188 2.98 -13.97 -6.41
C TYR A 188 3.08 -14.67 -5.07
N GLU A 189 1.95 -14.89 -4.43
CA GLU A 189 1.84 -15.69 -3.23
C GLU A 189 1.03 -16.95 -3.51
N TYR A 190 1.49 -18.09 -2.98
CA TYR A 190 0.83 -19.38 -3.11
C TYR A 190 0.74 -20.07 -1.78
N THR A 191 -0.42 -20.64 -1.47
CA THR A 191 -0.62 -21.55 -0.37
C THR A 191 -0.87 -22.95 -0.94
N THR A 192 -0.05 -23.92 -0.50
CA THR A 192 -0.21 -25.32 -0.89
C THR A 192 -0.65 -26.11 0.33
N TYR A 193 -1.78 -26.78 0.21
CA TYR A 193 -2.35 -27.62 1.26
C TYR A 193 -1.94 -29.07 1.05
N PHE A 194 -1.58 -29.75 2.13
CA PHE A 194 -1.26 -31.16 2.14
C PHE A 194 -2.23 -31.88 3.07
N GLU A 195 -2.96 -32.83 2.51
CA GLU A 195 -3.85 -33.72 3.26
C GLU A 195 -3.20 -35.10 3.37
N GLY A 196 -3.34 -35.71 4.54
CA GLY A 196 -2.80 -37.05 4.84
C GLY A 196 -3.85 -38.00 5.34
N LEU A 197 -3.42 -39.21 5.67
CA LEU A 197 -4.22 -40.25 6.31
C LEU A 197 -3.70 -40.47 7.72
N ALA A 198 -4.55 -40.26 8.73
CA ALA A 198 -4.17 -40.52 10.11
C ALA A 198 -3.90 -41.98 10.36
N GLY A 199 -2.84 -42.29 11.13
CA GLY A 199 -2.44 -43.63 11.52
C GLY A 199 -1.73 -43.62 12.86
N HIS A 200 -1.66 -44.80 13.53
CA HIS A 200 -0.89 -44.93 14.76
C HIS A 200 0.59 -44.77 14.47
N SER A 201 1.34 -44.03 15.29
CA SER A 201 2.76 -43.75 15.08
C SER A 201 3.65 -44.99 14.98
N SER A 202 3.28 -46.11 15.63
CA SER A 202 3.99 -47.39 15.51
C SER A 202 3.67 -48.16 14.23
N MET A 203 2.71 -47.70 13.43
CA MET A 203 2.28 -48.34 12.17
C MET A 203 2.22 -47.31 11.01
N PRO A 204 3.34 -46.66 10.68
CA PRO A 204 3.34 -45.56 9.69
C PRO A 204 2.91 -46.02 8.29
N HIS A 205 3.07 -47.31 7.98
CA HIS A 205 2.65 -47.93 6.72
C HIS A 205 1.12 -47.97 6.52
N LYS A 206 0.32 -47.70 7.57
CA LYS A 206 -1.15 -47.61 7.52
C LYS A 206 -1.66 -46.18 7.43
N GLY A 207 -0.77 -45.21 7.45
CA GLY A 207 -1.09 -43.78 7.33
C GLY A 207 -0.35 -43.13 6.18
N VAL A 208 -0.62 -41.83 5.98
CA VAL A 208 0.10 -40.97 5.02
C VAL A 208 0.40 -39.64 5.73
N SER A 209 1.69 -39.33 5.92
CA SER A 209 2.11 -38.13 6.63
C SER A 209 2.09 -36.92 5.72
N ALA A 210 1.12 -36.01 5.89
CA ALA A 210 1.08 -34.72 5.21
C ALA A 210 2.35 -33.91 5.50
N VAL A 211 2.87 -33.97 6.73
CA VAL A 211 4.09 -33.26 7.15
C VAL A 211 5.33 -33.70 6.35
N GLU A 212 5.47 -34.98 6.07
CA GLU A 212 6.59 -35.48 5.25
C GLU A 212 6.51 -34.97 3.82
N PHE A 213 5.31 -34.96 3.23
CA PHE A 213 5.12 -34.44 1.88
C PHE A 213 5.34 -32.91 1.83
N ALA A 214 4.84 -32.14 2.80
CA ALA A 214 5.10 -30.71 2.92
C ALA A 214 6.60 -30.41 3.04
N SER A 215 7.33 -31.19 3.85
CA SER A 215 8.77 -31.05 4.03
C SER A 215 9.54 -31.32 2.73
N ARG A 216 9.17 -32.38 2.00
CA ARG A 216 9.77 -32.72 0.69
C ARG A 216 9.48 -31.61 -0.35
N TYR A 217 8.26 -31.08 -0.35
CA TYR A 217 7.88 -29.98 -1.23
C TYR A 217 8.68 -28.71 -0.92
N ALA A 218 8.80 -28.34 0.36
CA ALA A 218 9.62 -27.20 0.77
C ALA A 218 11.09 -27.35 0.31
N ASN A 219 11.67 -28.55 0.43
CA ASN A 219 13.01 -28.82 -0.10
C ASN A 219 13.08 -28.62 -1.63
N LYS A 220 12.08 -29.07 -2.39
CA LYS A 220 12.02 -28.84 -3.84
C LYS A 220 11.95 -27.36 -4.20
N LEU A 221 11.21 -26.56 -3.44
CA LEU A 221 11.19 -25.11 -3.63
C LEU A 221 12.55 -24.46 -3.34
N ILE A 222 13.29 -24.96 -2.33
CA ILE A 222 14.65 -24.50 -2.02
C ILE A 222 15.62 -24.84 -3.17
N GLU A 223 15.52 -26.03 -3.75
CA GLU A 223 16.29 -26.44 -4.93
C GLU A 223 15.95 -25.53 -6.14
N LEU A 224 14.66 -25.34 -6.42
CA LEU A 224 14.18 -24.47 -7.50
C LEU A 224 14.73 -23.04 -7.36
N ARG A 225 14.80 -22.52 -6.14
CA ARG A 225 15.39 -21.18 -5.87
C ARG A 225 16.84 -21.09 -6.36
N GLN A 226 17.63 -22.16 -6.25
CA GLN A 226 19.00 -22.16 -6.76
C GLN A 226 19.03 -22.18 -8.30
N ASP A 227 18.09 -22.87 -8.92
CA ASP A 227 18.00 -22.89 -10.39
C ASP A 227 17.51 -21.57 -10.96
N LEU A 228 16.60 -20.88 -10.27
CA LEU A 228 16.17 -19.51 -10.64
C LEU A 228 17.35 -18.54 -10.65
N LYS A 229 18.29 -18.65 -9.70
CA LYS A 229 19.53 -17.84 -9.71
C LYS A 229 20.38 -18.09 -10.96
N LYS A 230 20.48 -19.35 -11.42
CA LYS A 230 21.24 -19.69 -12.63
C LYS A 230 20.56 -19.17 -13.93
N ARG A 231 19.26 -18.94 -13.89
CA ARG A 231 18.44 -18.44 -15.02
C ARG A 231 18.35 -16.92 -15.09
N ALA A 232 19.14 -16.20 -14.29
CA ALA A 232 19.13 -14.74 -14.30
C ALA A 232 19.41 -14.19 -15.71
N PRO A 233 18.57 -13.29 -16.26
CA PRO A 233 18.88 -12.59 -17.50
C PRO A 233 20.17 -11.79 -17.36
N LYS A 234 21.02 -11.82 -18.40
CA LYS A 234 22.32 -11.12 -18.37
C LYS A 234 22.18 -9.59 -18.34
N ASP A 235 21.08 -9.09 -18.88
CA ASP A 235 20.72 -7.69 -19.03
C ASP A 235 19.64 -7.22 -18.09
N SER A 236 19.41 -7.96 -17.01
CA SER A 236 18.40 -7.58 -16.00
C SER A 236 18.74 -6.24 -15.35
N ILE A 237 17.75 -5.34 -15.35
CA ILE A 237 17.83 -4.04 -14.65
C ILE A 237 17.50 -4.15 -13.16
N PHE A 238 17.04 -5.33 -12.69
CA PHE A 238 16.61 -5.55 -11.32
C PHE A 238 17.74 -6.05 -10.41
N ASP A 239 17.66 -5.71 -9.13
CA ASP A 239 18.49 -6.25 -8.07
C ASP A 239 17.62 -6.98 -7.01
N PRO A 240 17.79 -8.30 -6.79
CA PRO A 240 18.66 -9.21 -7.55
C PRO A 240 18.14 -9.46 -8.98
N PRO A 241 19.04 -9.81 -9.92
CA PRO A 241 18.69 -9.95 -11.33
C PRO A 241 17.89 -11.20 -11.69
N PHE A 242 17.53 -12.03 -10.73
CA PHE A 242 16.79 -13.30 -10.90
C PHE A 242 15.45 -13.27 -10.18
N SER A 243 14.54 -14.18 -10.55
CA SER A 243 13.31 -14.40 -9.81
C SER A 243 13.61 -14.97 -8.43
N THR A 244 13.12 -14.29 -7.39
CA THR A 244 13.26 -14.75 -6.00
C THR A 244 12.14 -15.72 -5.66
N LEU A 245 12.41 -16.68 -4.76
CA LEU A 245 11.43 -17.61 -4.23
C LEU A 245 11.72 -17.81 -2.75
N GLN A 246 10.70 -17.71 -1.90
CA GLN A 246 10.82 -17.88 -0.47
C GLN A 246 9.72 -18.82 0.04
N VAL A 247 10.09 -19.78 0.90
CA VAL A 247 9.13 -20.52 1.71
C VAL A 247 8.85 -19.68 2.94
N GLY A 248 7.65 -19.13 3.04
CA GLY A 248 7.27 -18.19 4.10
C GLY A 248 6.78 -18.86 5.37
N GLY A 249 6.26 -20.09 5.27
CA GLY A 249 5.78 -20.87 6.41
C GLY A 249 5.52 -22.33 6.04
N ILE A 250 5.45 -23.18 7.05
CA ILE A 250 5.01 -24.60 7.01
C ILE A 250 4.12 -24.84 8.23
#